data_6b782bdabd193df2d2336196913ed443
#
_entry.id   6b782bdabd193df2d2336196913ed443
#
_cell.length_a   1.000
_cell.length_b   1.000
_cell.length_c   1.000
_cell.angle_alpha   90.00
_cell.angle_beta   90.00
_cell.angle_gamma   90.00
#
_symmetry.space_group_name_H-M   'P 1'
#
loop_
_entity.id
_entity.type
_entity.pdbx_description
1 polymer ?
#
loop_
_entity_poly.entity_id
_entity_poly.type
_entity_poly.pdbx_seq_one_letter_code
_entity_poly.pdbx_strand_id
1 'polypeptide(L)'
;MNFADTNWLEAMFVHIDEERQRRVVVERFHRRHPGMIGLSHIVLLETRNIFSRITGSANPDEWQELQAGFSGRFYLDPMNWDLLRRESFRLFEKYSHQAAIGTFDTVVLASAILAGAERMLSFDENLKALAVAEGLEVFPELSKEGLAFLAKLKRRA
;
A
#
# COMPACT_ATOMS: atom_id res chain seq x y z
N MET A 1 5.17 -8.33 9.40
CA MET A 1 3.96 -7.52 9.43
C MET A 1 3.47 -7.24 8.03
N ASN A 2 2.18 -7.25 7.82
CA ASN A 2 1.58 -6.83 6.56
C ASN A 2 1.41 -5.31 6.54
N PHE A 3 1.73 -4.67 5.42
CA PHE A 3 1.57 -3.23 5.21
C PHE A 3 0.52 -2.97 4.15
N ALA A 4 -0.40 -2.03 4.42
CA ALA A 4 -1.49 -1.73 3.50
C ALA A 4 -1.23 -0.44 2.72
N ASP A 5 -1.59 -0.49 1.43
CA ASP A 5 -1.70 0.67 0.57
C ASP A 5 -3.07 1.34 0.74
N THR A 6 -3.19 2.53 0.21
CA THR A 6 -4.42 3.33 0.30
C THR A 6 -5.62 2.60 -0.30
N ASN A 7 -5.48 1.97 -1.47
CA ASN A 7 -6.59 1.28 -2.11
C ASN A 7 -7.09 0.07 -1.31
N TRP A 8 -6.24 -0.53 -0.48
CA TRP A 8 -6.65 -1.58 0.45
C TRP A 8 -7.56 -1.03 1.54
N LEU A 9 -7.20 0.11 2.12
CA LEU A 9 -8.01 0.79 3.14
C LEU A 9 -9.33 1.31 2.56
N GLU A 10 -9.29 1.81 1.32
CA GLU A 10 -10.49 2.23 0.60
C GLU A 10 -11.48 1.07 0.47
N ALA A 11 -11.01 -0.09 0.03
CA ALA A 11 -11.85 -1.29 -0.08
C ALA A 11 -12.37 -1.77 1.28
N MET A 12 -11.60 -1.59 2.35
CA MET A 12 -11.97 -2.01 3.68
C MET A 12 -13.07 -1.14 4.30
N PHE A 13 -13.00 0.16 4.14
CA PHE A 13 -13.84 1.12 4.85
C PHE A 13 -14.92 1.78 4.02
N VAL A 14 -14.73 1.93 2.70
CA VAL A 14 -15.69 2.62 1.85
C VAL A 14 -16.64 1.60 1.22
N HIS A 15 -17.88 1.58 1.73
CA HIS A 15 -18.89 0.60 1.33
C HIS A 15 -19.73 1.11 0.16
N ILE A 16 -19.11 1.16 -1.02
CA ILE A 16 -19.77 1.49 -2.28
C ILE A 16 -19.70 0.27 -3.22
N ASP A 17 -20.56 0.24 -4.24
CA ASP A 17 -20.66 -0.91 -5.15
C ASP A 17 -19.35 -1.16 -5.91
N GLU A 18 -18.65 -0.10 -6.30
CA GLU A 18 -17.38 -0.18 -7.02
C GLU A 18 -16.29 -0.91 -6.23
N GLU A 19 -16.39 -0.91 -4.89
CA GLU A 19 -15.42 -1.56 -4.00
C GLU A 19 -15.87 -2.94 -3.52
N ARG A 20 -17.02 -3.41 -3.94
CA ARG A 20 -17.64 -4.65 -3.40
C ARG A 20 -16.74 -5.87 -3.55
N GLN A 21 -16.19 -6.09 -4.76
CA GLN A 21 -15.34 -7.26 -5.02
C GLN A 21 -14.04 -7.20 -4.22
N ARG A 22 -13.42 -6.03 -4.17
CA ARG A 22 -12.19 -5.81 -3.40
C ARG A 22 -12.43 -5.99 -1.90
N ARG A 23 -13.56 -5.52 -1.40
CA ARG A 23 -13.92 -5.69 0.01
C ARG A 23 -14.04 -7.15 0.40
N VAL A 24 -14.62 -8.00 -0.45
CA VAL A 24 -14.69 -9.45 -0.21
C VAL A 24 -13.28 -10.04 -0.07
N VAL A 25 -12.37 -9.64 -0.93
CA VAL A 25 -10.96 -10.08 -0.90
C VAL A 25 -10.29 -9.64 0.39
N VAL A 26 -10.47 -8.37 0.78
CA VAL A 26 -9.92 -7.79 2.02
C VAL A 26 -10.43 -8.54 3.25
N GLU A 27 -11.74 -8.73 3.35
CA GLU A 27 -12.36 -9.42 4.49
C GLU A 27 -11.87 -10.85 4.60
N ARG A 28 -11.78 -11.56 3.48
CA ARG A 28 -11.28 -12.93 3.45
C ARG A 28 -9.83 -13.01 3.92
N PHE A 29 -8.99 -12.08 3.47
CA PHE A 29 -7.59 -12.00 3.88
C PHE A 29 -7.47 -11.81 5.40
N HIS A 30 -8.21 -10.87 5.97
CA HIS A 30 -8.13 -10.57 7.40
C HIS A 30 -8.66 -11.68 8.29
N ARG A 31 -9.61 -12.48 7.80
CA ARG A 31 -10.05 -13.68 8.53
C ARG A 31 -8.95 -14.73 8.62
N ARG A 32 -8.13 -14.84 7.58
CA ARG A 32 -7.01 -15.80 7.52
C ARG A 32 -5.74 -15.31 8.19
N HIS A 33 -5.57 -13.99 8.24
CA HIS A 33 -4.37 -13.35 8.77
C HIS A 33 -4.76 -12.31 9.83
N PRO A 34 -5.20 -12.77 11.02
CA PRO A 34 -5.64 -11.88 12.09
C PRO A 34 -4.45 -11.26 12.83
N GLY A 35 -3.86 -10.26 12.26
CA GLY A 35 -2.75 -9.54 12.86
C GLY A 35 -2.90 -8.05 12.64
N MET A 36 -2.07 -7.27 13.32
CA MET A 36 -2.02 -5.83 13.08
C MET A 36 -1.52 -5.54 11.67
N ILE A 37 -2.08 -4.52 11.07
CA ILE A 37 -1.70 -4.03 9.75
C ILE A 37 -0.88 -2.77 9.93
N GLY A 38 0.32 -2.74 9.34
CA GLY A 38 1.16 -1.55 9.33
C GLY A 38 0.67 -0.54 8.31
N LEU A 39 0.69 0.72 8.69
CA LEU A 39 0.38 1.86 7.83
C LEU A 39 1.52 2.86 7.89
N SER A 40 1.86 3.45 6.73
CA SER A 40 2.77 4.58 6.69
C SER A 40 1.99 5.89 6.87
N HIS A 41 2.68 6.94 7.30
CA HIS A 41 2.11 8.28 7.34
C HIS A 41 1.66 8.76 5.95
N ILE A 42 2.38 8.35 4.90
CA ILE A 42 2.06 8.72 3.52
C ILE A 42 0.71 8.13 3.10
N VAL A 43 0.51 6.84 3.37
CA VAL A 43 -0.77 6.16 3.11
C VAL A 43 -1.89 6.79 3.92
N LEU A 44 -1.63 7.15 5.17
CA LEU A 44 -2.63 7.77 6.03
C LEU A 44 -3.10 9.13 5.49
N LEU A 45 -2.15 9.95 4.99
CA LEU A 45 -2.47 11.23 4.36
C LEU A 45 -3.33 11.04 3.11
N GLU A 46 -2.96 10.14 2.24
CA GLU A 46 -3.71 9.85 1.02
C GLU A 46 -5.10 9.31 1.34
N THR A 47 -5.19 8.39 2.28
CA THR A 47 -6.46 7.79 2.71
C THR A 47 -7.41 8.84 3.24
N ARG A 48 -6.92 9.77 4.07
CA ARG A 48 -7.75 10.87 4.59
C ARG A 48 -8.36 11.70 3.47
N ASN A 49 -7.56 12.04 2.47
CA ASN A 49 -8.02 12.80 1.32
C ASN A 49 -9.04 12.02 0.49
N ILE A 50 -8.75 10.77 0.19
CA ILE A 50 -9.61 9.92 -0.64
C ILE A 50 -10.96 9.67 0.03
N PHE A 51 -11.01 9.42 1.32
CA PHE A 51 -12.26 9.20 2.04
C PHE A 51 -13.20 10.41 1.91
N SER A 52 -12.68 11.64 2.05
CA SER A 52 -13.48 12.84 1.84
C SER A 52 -13.95 13.00 0.41
N ARG A 53 -13.11 12.70 -0.56
CA ARG A 53 -13.46 12.80 -1.98
C ARG A 53 -14.56 11.83 -2.38
N ILE A 54 -14.49 10.59 -1.95
CA ILE A 54 -15.45 9.55 -2.32
C ILE A 54 -16.78 9.75 -1.60
N THR A 55 -16.75 10.07 -0.32
CA THR A 55 -17.97 10.22 0.48
C THR A 55 -18.61 11.61 0.33
N GLY A 56 -17.88 12.59 -0.16
CA GLY A 56 -18.35 13.98 -0.22
C GLY A 56 -18.48 14.64 1.14
N SER A 57 -17.89 14.06 2.18
CA SER A 57 -17.96 14.55 3.55
C SER A 57 -16.64 15.21 3.98
N ALA A 58 -16.75 16.32 4.69
CA ALA A 58 -15.58 16.97 5.30
C ALA A 58 -15.01 16.16 6.45
N ASN A 59 -15.83 15.33 7.10
CA ASN A 59 -15.43 14.47 8.21
C ASN A 59 -16.14 13.12 8.09
N PRO A 60 -15.69 12.25 7.19
CA PRO A 60 -16.37 10.99 6.92
C PRO A 60 -16.29 10.01 8.10
N ASP A 61 -17.37 9.26 8.30
CA ASP A 61 -17.45 8.22 9.35
C ASP A 61 -16.37 7.15 9.15
N GLU A 62 -16.06 6.83 7.90
CA GLU A 62 -15.00 5.87 7.53
C GLU A 62 -13.64 6.27 8.13
N TRP A 63 -13.35 7.55 8.19
CA TRP A 63 -12.13 8.05 8.81
C TRP A 63 -12.13 7.82 10.33
N GLN A 64 -13.28 8.04 10.99
CA GLN A 64 -13.41 7.77 12.42
C GLN A 64 -13.23 6.29 12.72
N GLU A 65 -13.79 5.42 11.88
CA GLU A 65 -13.63 3.97 12.01
C GLU A 65 -12.15 3.54 11.87
N LEU A 66 -11.46 4.11 10.89
CA LEU A 66 -10.04 3.85 10.71
C LEU A 66 -9.24 4.28 11.94
N GLN A 67 -9.48 5.49 12.44
CA GLN A 67 -8.79 5.99 13.63
C GLN A 67 -9.02 5.11 14.85
N ALA A 68 -10.23 4.60 15.04
CA ALA A 68 -10.55 3.68 16.13
C ALA A 68 -9.71 2.40 16.03
N GLY A 69 -9.28 2.00 14.84
CA GLY A 69 -8.43 0.85 14.61
C GLY A 69 -7.02 0.96 15.20
N PHE A 70 -6.55 2.18 15.49
CA PHE A 70 -5.22 2.36 16.11
C PHE A 70 -5.14 1.85 17.55
N SER A 71 -6.25 1.49 18.15
CA SER A 71 -6.25 0.87 19.48
C SER A 71 -5.94 -0.64 19.46
N GLY A 72 -5.61 -1.23 18.32
CA GLY A 72 -5.23 -2.64 18.26
C GLY A 72 -5.26 -3.29 16.88
N ARG A 73 -5.84 -2.64 15.91
CA ARG A 73 -5.96 -3.19 14.53
C ARG A 73 -4.87 -2.69 13.59
N PHE A 74 -4.46 -1.46 13.75
CA PHE A 74 -3.46 -0.81 12.91
C PHE A 74 -2.26 -0.36 13.72
N TYR A 75 -1.10 -0.45 13.09
CA TYR A 75 0.15 0.09 13.58
C TYR A 75 0.60 1.20 12.64
N LEU A 76 0.74 2.41 13.17
CA LEU A 76 1.29 3.52 12.40
C LEU A 76 2.80 3.56 12.58
N ASP A 77 3.53 3.28 11.50
CA ASP A 77 4.99 3.24 11.55
C ASP A 77 5.57 4.66 11.70
N PRO A 78 6.44 4.89 12.68
CA PRO A 78 7.11 6.18 12.84
C PRO A 78 7.96 6.51 11.61
N MET A 79 7.80 7.71 11.07
CA MET A 79 8.52 8.14 9.88
C MET A 79 9.83 8.84 10.26
N ASN A 80 10.92 8.35 9.67
CA ASN A 80 12.20 9.05 9.67
C ASN A 80 12.45 9.59 8.26
N TRP A 81 12.37 10.90 8.09
CA TRP A 81 12.46 11.55 6.79
C TRP A 81 13.79 11.31 6.08
N ASP A 82 14.90 11.29 6.80
CA ASP A 82 16.22 11.05 6.21
C ASP A 82 16.34 9.62 5.67
N LEU A 83 15.90 8.65 6.44
CA LEU A 83 15.90 7.26 6.01
C LEU A 83 14.94 7.05 4.84
N LEU A 84 13.76 7.64 4.90
CA LEU A 84 12.76 7.53 3.83
C LEU A 84 13.29 8.09 2.51
N ARG A 85 13.94 9.26 2.55
CA ARG A 85 14.57 9.87 1.38
C ARG A 85 15.65 8.97 0.79
N ARG A 86 16.56 8.46 1.63
CA ARG A 86 17.64 7.57 1.19
C ARG A 86 17.11 6.30 0.54
N GLU A 87 16.15 5.67 1.17
CA GLU A 87 15.54 4.44 0.65
C GLU A 87 14.79 4.70 -0.65
N SER A 88 14.04 5.79 -0.74
CA SER A 88 13.35 6.19 -1.97
C SER A 88 14.34 6.46 -3.10
N PHE A 89 15.43 7.16 -2.82
CA PHE A 89 16.47 7.43 -3.81
C PHE A 89 17.13 6.15 -4.30
N ARG A 90 17.37 5.20 -3.41
CA ARG A 90 17.90 3.88 -3.79
C ARG A 90 16.97 3.18 -4.79
N LEU A 91 15.66 3.22 -4.55
CA LEU A 91 14.66 2.65 -5.44
C LEU A 91 14.60 3.39 -6.79
N PHE A 92 14.68 4.71 -6.77
CA PHE A 92 14.74 5.51 -8.01
C PHE A 92 15.98 5.16 -8.84
N GLU A 93 17.14 5.09 -8.21
CA GLU A 93 18.39 4.70 -8.88
C GLU A 93 18.31 3.33 -9.50
N LYS A 94 17.66 2.40 -8.81
CA LYS A 94 17.55 1.02 -9.27
C LYS A 94 16.54 0.84 -10.41
N TYR A 95 15.44 1.57 -10.42
CA TYR A 95 14.30 1.25 -11.30
C TYR A 95 13.86 2.35 -12.25
N SER A 96 14.04 3.64 -11.93
CA SER A 96 13.45 4.74 -12.69
C SER A 96 13.90 4.79 -14.15
N HIS A 97 15.12 4.37 -14.44
CA HIS A 97 15.66 4.36 -15.80
C HIS A 97 15.18 3.17 -16.64
N GLN A 98 14.53 2.19 -16.01
CA GLN A 98 14.05 0.97 -16.69
C GLN A 98 12.54 0.98 -16.91
N ALA A 99 11.81 1.66 -16.05
CA ALA A 99 10.35 1.68 -16.09
C ALA A 99 9.82 2.96 -15.46
N ALA A 100 8.62 3.35 -15.87
CA ALA A 100 7.92 4.50 -15.29
C ALA A 100 7.33 4.10 -13.93
N ILE A 101 8.12 4.27 -12.87
CA ILE A 101 7.64 4.06 -11.49
C ILE A 101 7.06 5.35 -10.94
N GLY A 102 5.96 5.25 -10.21
CA GLY A 102 5.35 6.40 -9.56
C GLY A 102 6.13 6.83 -8.32
N THR A 103 6.33 8.13 -8.13
CA THR A 103 7.01 8.67 -6.94
C THR A 103 6.29 8.25 -5.66
N PHE A 104 4.98 8.39 -5.65
CA PHE A 104 4.18 8.08 -4.47
C PHE A 104 4.24 6.59 -4.10
N ASP A 105 4.07 5.71 -5.08
CA ASP A 105 4.18 4.27 -4.89
C ASP A 105 5.57 3.88 -4.37
N THR A 106 6.60 4.50 -4.90
CA THR A 106 7.98 4.26 -4.46
C THR A 106 8.17 4.63 -2.99
N VAL A 107 7.63 5.78 -2.58
CA VAL A 107 7.72 6.24 -1.18
C VAL A 107 6.93 5.33 -0.26
N VAL A 108 5.77 4.85 -0.67
CA VAL A 108 4.96 3.88 0.09
C VAL A 108 5.75 2.58 0.29
N LEU A 109 6.35 2.07 -0.78
CA LEU A 109 7.18 0.86 -0.70
C LEU A 109 8.41 1.08 0.19
N ALA A 110 9.09 2.22 0.05
CA ALA A 110 10.23 2.55 0.90
C ALA A 110 9.85 2.55 2.39
N SER A 111 8.70 3.10 2.73
CA SER A 111 8.17 3.08 4.10
C SER A 111 7.97 1.66 4.60
N ALA A 112 7.40 0.79 3.78
CA ALA A 112 7.16 -0.62 4.12
C ALA A 112 8.49 -1.36 4.33
N ILE A 113 9.47 -1.14 3.47
CA ILE A 113 10.80 -1.74 3.58
C ILE A 113 11.48 -1.33 4.88
N LEU A 114 11.47 -0.03 5.20
CA LEU A 114 12.09 0.51 6.42
C LEU A 114 11.42 -0.03 7.69
N ALA A 115 10.13 -0.30 7.63
CA ALA A 115 9.38 -0.89 8.73
C ALA A 115 9.60 -2.39 8.88
N GLY A 116 10.31 -3.03 7.95
CA GLY A 116 10.53 -4.47 7.96
C GLY A 116 9.31 -5.28 7.54
N ALA A 117 8.46 -4.73 6.68
CA ALA A 117 7.26 -5.42 6.20
C ALA A 117 7.62 -6.70 5.44
N GLU A 118 6.84 -7.74 5.68
CA GLU A 118 6.98 -9.02 4.95
C GLU A 118 6.13 -9.04 3.69
N ARG A 119 4.98 -8.37 3.73
CA ARG A 119 3.99 -8.40 2.65
C ARG A 119 3.35 -7.03 2.45
N MET A 120 3.15 -6.68 1.19
CA MET A 120 2.40 -5.50 0.77
C MET A 120 0.98 -5.89 0.36
N LEU A 121 -0.02 -5.21 0.94
CA LEU A 121 -1.43 -5.40 0.61
C LEU A 121 -1.87 -4.26 -0.30
N SER A 122 -2.11 -4.55 -1.56
CA SER A 122 -2.46 -3.53 -2.55
C SER A 122 -3.19 -4.11 -3.74
N PHE A 123 -4.04 -3.31 -4.36
CA PHE A 123 -4.65 -3.63 -5.64
C PHE A 123 -3.95 -2.94 -6.82
N ASP A 124 -2.87 -2.21 -6.56
CA ASP A 124 -2.05 -1.56 -7.59
C ASP A 124 -0.99 -2.54 -8.10
N GLU A 125 -1.11 -2.91 -9.38
CA GLU A 125 -0.20 -3.89 -9.98
C GLU A 125 1.24 -3.40 -10.06
N ASN A 126 1.45 -2.10 -10.31
CA ASN A 126 2.79 -1.53 -10.40
C ASN A 126 3.49 -1.50 -9.04
N LEU A 127 2.78 -1.10 -8.00
CA LEU A 127 3.33 -1.12 -6.64
C LEU A 127 3.66 -2.54 -6.20
N LYS A 128 2.77 -3.49 -6.48
CA LYS A 128 3.02 -4.91 -6.15
C LYS A 128 4.23 -5.47 -6.88
N ALA A 129 4.38 -5.12 -8.16
CA ALA A 129 5.55 -5.56 -8.93
C ALA A 129 6.85 -5.00 -8.35
N LEU A 130 6.88 -3.73 -7.95
CA LEU A 130 8.02 -3.13 -7.26
C LEU A 130 8.32 -3.87 -5.94
N ALA A 131 7.29 -4.15 -5.16
CA ALA A 131 7.44 -4.87 -3.89
C ALA A 131 8.04 -6.27 -4.10
N VAL A 132 7.57 -7.01 -5.10
CA VAL A 132 8.11 -8.32 -5.46
C VAL A 132 9.57 -8.21 -5.91
N ALA A 133 9.90 -7.21 -6.72
CA ALA A 133 11.28 -6.97 -7.16
C ALA A 133 12.23 -6.72 -5.98
N GLU A 134 11.71 -6.16 -4.89
CA GLU A 134 12.47 -5.91 -3.66
C GLU A 134 12.39 -7.04 -2.63
N GLY A 135 11.76 -8.16 -2.99
CA GLY A 135 11.75 -9.35 -2.15
C GLY A 135 10.59 -9.43 -1.16
N LEU A 136 9.60 -8.55 -1.24
CA LEU A 136 8.40 -8.64 -0.42
C LEU A 136 7.39 -9.58 -1.07
N GLU A 137 6.57 -10.21 -0.23
CA GLU A 137 5.36 -10.86 -0.70
C GLU A 137 4.31 -9.79 -1.00
N VAL A 138 3.33 -10.14 -1.82
CA VAL A 138 2.21 -9.27 -2.13
C VAL A 138 0.90 -10.03 -2.07
N PHE A 139 -0.17 -9.33 -1.79
CA PHE A 139 -1.52 -9.87 -1.85
C PHE A 139 -2.49 -8.79 -2.35
N PRO A 140 -3.42 -9.10 -3.27
CA PRO A 140 -3.54 -10.34 -4.06
C PRO A 140 -2.33 -10.60 -4.95
N GLU A 141 -2.24 -11.81 -5.51
CA GLU A 141 -1.16 -12.16 -6.43
C GLU A 141 -1.11 -11.22 -7.63
N LEU A 142 0.07 -11.08 -8.22
CA LEU A 142 0.25 -10.27 -9.42
C LEU A 142 -0.60 -10.82 -10.57
N SER A 143 -1.29 -9.90 -11.25
CA SER A 143 -1.96 -10.20 -12.52
C SER A 143 -0.94 -10.31 -13.66
N LYS A 144 -1.41 -10.65 -14.86
CA LYS A 144 -0.57 -10.64 -16.07
C LYS A 144 0.10 -9.29 -16.29
N GLU A 145 -0.63 -8.20 -16.03
CA GLU A 145 -0.15 -6.84 -16.16
C GLU A 145 0.99 -6.57 -15.16
N GLY A 146 0.79 -6.98 -13.90
CA GLY A 146 1.82 -6.87 -12.86
C GLY A 146 3.07 -7.69 -13.17
N LEU A 147 2.90 -8.90 -13.69
CA LEU A 147 4.01 -9.74 -14.12
C LEU A 147 4.79 -9.12 -15.28
N ALA A 148 4.11 -8.50 -16.24
CA ALA A 148 4.75 -7.79 -17.35
C ALA A 148 5.56 -6.60 -16.86
N PHE A 149 5.03 -5.84 -15.90
CA PHE A 149 5.74 -4.72 -15.29
C PHE A 149 6.96 -5.19 -14.49
N LEU A 150 6.81 -6.28 -13.75
CA LEU A 150 7.92 -6.89 -13.01
C LEU A 150 9.06 -7.29 -13.96
N ALA A 151 8.74 -7.83 -15.13
CA ALA A 151 9.74 -8.18 -16.13
C ALA A 151 10.53 -6.95 -16.60
N LYS A 152 9.87 -5.80 -16.76
CA LYS A 152 10.55 -4.53 -17.09
C LYS A 152 11.51 -4.09 -15.99
N LEU A 153 11.09 -4.22 -14.73
CA LEU A 153 11.92 -3.85 -13.57
C LEU A 153 13.18 -4.68 -13.46
N LYS A 154 13.13 -5.93 -13.91
CA LYS A 154 14.25 -6.88 -13.84
C LYS A 154 15.19 -6.83 -15.05
N ARG A 155 14.87 -6.04 -16.07
CA ARG A 155 15.75 -5.90 -17.22
C ARG A 155 17.05 -5.23 -16.78
N ARG A 156 18.15 -5.82 -17.17
CA ARG A 156 19.47 -5.19 -17.01
C ARG A 156 19.68 -4.22 -18.19
N ALA A 157 20.16 -3.04 -17.87
CA ALA A 157 20.56 -2.08 -18.89
C ALA A 157 21.69 -2.64 -19.76
#